data_22eedb30a66d5bf7726a21fa8940b490
#
_entry.id   22eedb30a66d5bf7726a21fa8940b490
#
_cell.length_a   1.000
_cell.length_b   1.000
_cell.length_c   1.000
_cell.angle_alpha   90.00
_cell.angle_beta   90.00
_cell.angle_gamma   90.00
#
_symmetry.space_group_name_H-M   'P 1'
#
loop_
_entity.id
_entity.type
_entity.pdbx_description
1 polymer ?
#
loop_
_entity_poly.entity_id
_entity_poly.type
_entity_poly.pdbx_seq_one_letter_code
_entity_poly.pdbx_strand_id
1 'polypeptide(L)'
;SATPLQQIEQALLGVINTPTEALVGRKLIGDGAHGAPGTGQAGGAGGILWGNGGNGGSGAPGQAGGAGGAAGLIGNGGAGGTGGAVSLA
;
A
#
# COMPACT_ATOMS: atom_id res chain seq x y z
N SER A 1 10.57 -5.82 24.88
CA SER A 1 9.23 -6.40 24.91
C SER A 1 8.17 -5.29 24.90
N ALA A 2 7.02 -5.58 24.32
CA ALA A 2 5.94 -4.61 24.25
C ALA A 2 5.34 -4.38 25.63
N THR A 3 4.90 -3.14 25.90
CA THR A 3 4.15 -2.85 27.12
C THR A 3 2.76 -3.47 27.04
N PRO A 4 2.07 -3.70 28.18
CA PRO A 4 0.70 -4.22 28.13
C PRO A 4 -0.24 -3.36 27.30
N LEU A 5 -0.09 -2.03 27.32
CA LEU A 5 -0.89 -1.14 26.50
C LEU A 5 -0.65 -1.37 25.02
N GLN A 6 0.61 -1.51 24.60
CA GLN A 6 0.94 -1.79 23.21
C GLN A 6 0.38 -3.15 22.75
N GLN A 7 0.43 -4.14 23.64
CA GLN A 7 -0.15 -5.44 23.33
C GLN A 7 -1.66 -5.37 23.10
N ILE A 8 -2.37 -4.58 23.90
CA ILE A 8 -3.80 -4.36 23.73
C ILE A 8 -4.09 -3.64 22.41
N GLU A 9 -3.32 -2.61 22.10
CA GLU A 9 -3.48 -1.88 20.83
C GLU A 9 -3.25 -2.80 19.63
N GLN A 10 -2.22 -3.61 19.64
CA GLN A 10 -1.95 -4.55 18.55
C GLN A 10 -3.04 -5.59 18.42
N ALA A 11 -3.56 -6.09 19.53
CA ALA A 11 -4.65 -7.05 19.51
C ALA A 11 -5.93 -6.44 18.93
N LEU A 12 -6.26 -5.20 19.30
CA LEU A 12 -7.42 -4.51 18.77
C LEU A 12 -7.29 -4.29 17.26
N LEU A 13 -6.15 -3.80 16.80
CA LEU A 13 -5.92 -3.59 15.37
C LEU A 13 -5.97 -4.92 14.60
N GLY A 14 -5.42 -5.98 15.16
CA GLY A 14 -5.47 -7.30 14.55
C GLY A 14 -6.90 -7.84 14.46
N VAL A 15 -7.71 -7.63 15.50
CA VAL A 15 -9.11 -8.07 15.50
C VAL A 15 -9.93 -7.30 14.46
N ILE A 16 -9.67 -6.01 14.28
CA ILE A 16 -10.39 -5.18 13.30
C ILE A 16 -9.93 -5.49 11.88
N ASN A 17 -8.62 -5.54 11.65
CA ASN A 17 -8.06 -5.65 10.29
C ASN A 17 -8.07 -7.08 9.75
N THR A 18 -7.79 -8.08 10.59
CA THR A 18 -7.66 -9.46 10.13
C THR A 18 -8.93 -10.00 9.47
N PRO A 19 -10.14 -9.87 10.06
CA PRO A 19 -11.35 -10.31 9.38
C PRO A 19 -11.62 -9.56 8.09
N THR A 20 -11.34 -8.25 8.06
CA THR A 20 -11.56 -7.42 6.87
C THR A 20 -10.63 -7.86 5.75
N GLU A 21 -9.35 -8.11 6.04
CA GLU A 21 -8.39 -8.59 5.05
C GLU A 21 -8.77 -9.97 4.53
N ALA A 22 -9.23 -10.86 5.39
CA ALA A 22 -9.65 -12.19 4.99
C ALA A 22 -10.86 -12.17 4.04
N LEU A 23 -11.77 -11.23 4.23
CA LEU A 23 -12.99 -11.13 3.42
C LEU A 23 -12.77 -10.37 2.11
N VAL A 24 -12.00 -9.29 2.12
CA VAL A 24 -11.89 -8.39 0.98
C VAL A 24 -10.45 -8.13 0.55
N GLY A 25 -9.47 -8.69 1.23
CA GLY A 25 -8.06 -8.50 0.92
C GLY A 25 -7.53 -7.10 1.24
N ARG A 26 -8.22 -6.34 2.08
CA ARG A 26 -7.83 -4.98 2.47
C ARG A 26 -8.00 -4.79 3.96
N LYS A 27 -7.12 -3.95 4.52
CA LYS A 27 -7.25 -3.48 5.90
C LYS A 27 -8.48 -2.59 6.03
N LEU A 28 -9.02 -2.51 7.23
CA LEU A 28 -10.06 -1.53 7.53
C LEU A 28 -9.45 -0.13 7.66
N ILE A 29 -8.33 0.00 8.37
CA ILE A 29 -7.61 1.25 8.61
C ILE A 29 -6.13 1.01 8.35
N GLY A 30 -5.50 1.91 7.64
CA GLY A 30 -4.07 1.89 7.37
C GLY A 30 -3.72 2.27 5.94
N ASP A 31 -2.48 2.64 5.71
CA ASP A 31 -1.99 3.01 4.39
C ASP A 31 -1.59 1.79 3.59
N GLY A 32 -1.74 1.86 2.28
CA GLY A 32 -1.25 0.84 1.39
C GLY A 32 0.28 0.84 1.30
N ALA A 33 0.85 -0.33 1.02
CA ALA A 33 2.28 -0.45 0.82
C ALA A 33 2.70 0.18 -0.51
N HIS A 34 3.90 0.78 -0.54
CA HIS A 34 4.46 1.29 -1.79
C HIS A 34 5.03 0.15 -2.63
N GLY A 35 4.92 0.26 -3.93
CA GLY A 35 5.56 -0.67 -4.84
C GLY A 35 7.09 -0.57 -4.76
N ALA A 36 7.78 -1.69 -4.91
CA ALA A 36 9.25 -1.70 -4.87
C ALA A 36 9.85 -0.93 -6.04
N PRO A 37 10.85 -0.05 -5.79
CA PRO A 37 11.49 0.69 -6.89
C PRO A 37 12.17 -0.24 -7.90
N GLY A 38 12.13 0.13 -9.15
CA GLY A 38 12.77 -0.61 -10.23
C GLY A 38 12.07 -1.90 -10.65
N THR A 39 10.83 -2.11 -10.20
CA THR A 39 10.08 -3.35 -10.48
C THR A 39 8.80 -3.13 -11.26
N GLY A 40 8.30 -1.90 -11.31
CA GLY A 40 6.98 -1.62 -11.89
C GLY A 40 5.82 -2.15 -11.05
N GLN A 41 6.07 -2.50 -9.79
CA GLN A 41 5.05 -3.04 -8.92
C GLN A 41 4.02 -1.96 -8.56
N ALA A 42 2.74 -2.33 -8.60
CA ALA A 42 1.68 -1.42 -8.21
C ALA A 42 1.71 -1.15 -6.70
N GLY A 43 1.28 0.04 -6.29
CA GLY A 43 1.07 0.35 -4.88
C GLY A 43 -0.13 -0.42 -4.34
N GLY A 44 -0.09 -0.74 -3.05
CA GLY A 44 -1.20 -1.41 -2.38
C GLY A 44 -2.35 -0.46 -2.08
N ALA A 45 -3.55 -1.02 -1.95
CA ALA A 45 -4.71 -0.23 -1.57
C ALA A 45 -4.65 0.17 -0.10
N GLY A 46 -5.10 1.37 0.22
CA GLY A 46 -5.29 1.80 1.60
C GLY A 46 -6.45 1.10 2.26
N GLY A 47 -6.62 1.33 3.56
CA GLY A 47 -7.74 0.75 4.31
C GLY A 47 -9.09 1.15 3.71
N ILE A 48 -10.09 0.33 3.96
CA ILE A 48 -11.43 0.55 3.38
C ILE A 48 -12.04 1.84 3.90
N LEU A 49 -11.98 2.10 5.18
CA LEU A 49 -12.54 3.31 5.79
C LEU A 49 -11.54 4.47 5.75
N TRP A 50 -10.32 4.22 6.14
CA TRP A 50 -9.32 5.27 6.27
C TRP A 50 -7.96 4.74 5.88
N GLY A 51 -7.34 5.39 4.93
CA GLY A 51 -5.97 5.08 4.53
C GLY A 51 -5.65 5.66 3.18
N ASN A 52 -4.39 5.97 2.97
CA ASN A 52 -3.89 6.42 1.68
C ASN A 52 -3.46 5.21 0.86
N GLY A 53 -3.63 5.30 -0.44
CA GLY A 53 -3.08 4.29 -1.34
C GLY A 53 -1.56 4.37 -1.36
N GLY A 54 -0.89 3.24 -1.54
CA GLY A 54 0.56 3.19 -1.71
C GLY A 54 0.97 3.69 -3.09
N ASN A 55 2.16 4.28 -3.19
CA ASN A 55 2.68 4.71 -4.48
C ASN A 55 3.13 3.53 -5.31
N GLY A 56 2.97 3.63 -6.62
CA GLY A 56 3.53 2.63 -7.52
C GLY A 56 5.05 2.68 -7.53
N GLY A 57 5.69 1.52 -7.72
CA GLY A 57 7.14 1.45 -7.87
C GLY A 57 7.58 1.92 -9.25
N SER A 58 8.77 2.51 -9.33
CA SER A 58 9.37 2.84 -10.62
C SER A 58 9.58 1.58 -11.46
N GLY A 59 9.53 1.73 -12.77
CA GLY A 59 9.75 0.61 -13.70
C GLY A 59 11.23 0.20 -13.77
N ALA A 60 11.46 -1.05 -14.12
CA ALA A 60 12.77 -1.49 -14.56
C ALA A 60 13.16 -0.77 -15.87
N PRO A 61 14.44 -0.76 -16.26
CA PRO A 61 14.86 -0.08 -17.47
C PRO A 61 14.01 -0.49 -18.68
N GLY A 62 13.43 0.50 -19.36
CA GLY A 62 12.53 0.28 -20.49
C GLY A 62 11.11 -0.13 -20.12
N GLN A 63 10.77 -0.17 -18.84
CA GLN A 63 9.48 -0.62 -18.35
C GLN A 63 8.68 0.53 -17.74
N ALA A 64 7.35 0.46 -17.84
CA ALA A 64 6.48 1.44 -17.21
C ALA A 64 6.52 1.29 -15.69
N GLY A 65 6.30 2.38 -14.98
CA GLY A 65 6.10 2.35 -13.54
C GLY A 65 4.77 1.70 -13.16
N GLY A 66 4.66 1.27 -11.93
CA GLY A 66 3.45 0.68 -11.40
C GLY A 66 2.38 1.72 -11.11
N ALA A 67 1.13 1.29 -11.10
CA ALA A 67 0.01 2.16 -10.74
C ALA A 67 0.02 2.44 -9.24
N GLY A 68 -0.45 3.61 -8.85
CA GLY A 68 -0.71 3.91 -7.45
C GLY A 68 -1.91 3.13 -6.95
N GLY A 69 -1.92 2.81 -5.67
CA GLY A 69 -3.02 2.11 -5.02
C GLY A 69 -4.20 3.04 -4.73
N ALA A 70 -5.37 2.46 -4.57
CA ALA A 70 -6.60 3.20 -4.26
C ALA A 70 -6.62 3.62 -2.79
N ALA A 71 -7.19 4.80 -2.52
CA ALA A 71 -7.45 5.22 -1.14
C ALA A 71 -8.70 4.55 -0.59
N GLY A 72 -8.85 4.61 0.73
CA GLY A 72 -10.09 4.28 1.40
C GLY A 72 -11.14 5.39 1.24
N LEU A 73 -12.19 5.31 2.04
CA LEU A 73 -13.23 6.34 2.04
C LEU A 73 -12.64 7.70 2.39
N ILE A 74 -11.73 7.74 3.34
CA ILE A 74 -10.98 8.93 3.72
C ILE A 74 -9.50 8.68 3.42
N GLY A 75 -8.89 9.52 2.63
CA GLY A 75 -7.47 9.40 2.27
C GLY A 75 -7.20 9.83 0.84
N ASN A 76 -5.96 9.72 0.42
CA ASN A 76 -5.51 10.07 -0.92
C ASN A 76 -5.05 8.83 -1.67
N GLY A 77 -5.33 8.76 -2.95
CA GLY A 77 -4.78 7.70 -3.81
C GLY A 77 -3.26 7.84 -3.92
N GLY A 78 -2.59 6.72 -4.14
CA GLY A 78 -1.15 6.72 -4.35
C GLY A 78 -0.75 7.29 -5.70
N ALA A 79 0.45 7.81 -5.79
CA ALA A 79 1.00 8.28 -7.07
C ALA A 79 1.45 7.09 -7.91
N GLY A 80 1.34 7.23 -9.21
CA GLY A 80 1.94 6.26 -10.12
C GLY A 80 3.46 6.33 -10.06
N GLY A 81 4.12 5.20 -10.27
CA GLY A 81 5.58 5.14 -10.33
C GLY A 81 6.10 5.72 -11.64
N THR A 82 7.33 6.20 -11.62
CA THR A 82 7.99 6.70 -12.81
C THR A 82 8.40 5.55 -13.74
N GLY A 83 8.38 5.80 -15.04
CA GLY A 83 8.92 4.82 -15.98
C GLY A 83 10.42 4.63 -15.79
N GLY A 84 10.91 3.44 -16.10
CA GLY A 84 12.32 3.16 -16.09
C GLY A 84 13.04 3.87 -17.23
N ALA A 85 14.33 4.10 -17.05
CA ALA A 85 15.13 4.71 -18.09
C ALA A 85 15.24 3.78 -19.29
N VAL A 86 15.27 4.37 -20.47
CA VAL A 86 15.52 3.60 -21.71
C VAL A 86 16.89 3.97 -22.23
N SER A 87 17.56 2.96 -22.81
CA SER A 87 18.83 3.17 -23.49
C SER A 87 18.58 3.45 -24.95
N LEU A 88 19.14 4.53 -25.45
CA LEU A 88 19.03 4.90 -26.86
C LEU A 88 20.29 4.55 -27.63
N ALA A 89 21.22 3.87 -26.99
CA ALA A 89 22.48 3.48 -27.63
C ALA A 89 22.27 2.33 -28.59
#